data_d99c40f530284edbacad528e2cd7f6f4
#
_entry.id   d99c40f530284edbacad528e2cd7f6f4
#
_cell.length_a   1.000
_cell.length_b   1.000
_cell.length_c   1.000
_cell.angle_alpha   90.00
_cell.angle_beta   90.00
_cell.angle_gamma   90.00
#
_symmetry.space_group_name_H-M   'P 1'
#
loop_
_entity.id
_entity.type
_entity.pdbx_description
1 polymer ?
#
loop_
_entity_poly.entity_id
_entity_poly.type
_entity_poly.pdbx_seq_one_letter_code
_entity_poly.pdbx_strand_id
1 'polypeptide(L)'
;MLSLVLAAALEFTAQDAQLAYEKARELVEDCTPRDAGTIRGRIASNRILDAASAAGADVRRDVFRAPTPLGEREFTNLYAEFKSADTNARWVVVLSHYDTKPGVACPGANDGASTTGLLIGLANAYSNWQTPKGNLMLIWTDGEECMSSYGPNDGFWGSKRAAEYLLSKDRKVQAVICIDMLGDKDLEISIPANVSPTLAKIAAHAAKRAGYPELVKPIEELVKDDHVPFMERGFKSIDLIDFSYGPNNSYWHTPQDTMDNISTESLLKSGKIVAELLNILL
;
A
#
# COMPACT_ATOMS: atom_id res chain seq x y z
N MET A 1 -38.40 -15.26 15.60
CA MET A 1 -37.63 -14.01 15.59
C MET A 1 -36.35 -14.28 14.87
N LEU A 2 -36.21 -13.87 13.61
CA LEU A 2 -34.90 -13.85 12.94
C LEU A 2 -34.10 -12.70 13.57
N SER A 3 -33.09 -13.04 14.35
CA SER A 3 -32.07 -12.07 14.76
C SER A 3 -31.34 -11.65 13.50
N LEU A 4 -31.55 -10.42 13.04
CA LEU A 4 -30.67 -9.79 12.06
C LEU A 4 -29.32 -9.59 12.76
N VAL A 5 -28.39 -10.54 12.58
CA VAL A 5 -26.98 -10.31 12.90
C VAL A 5 -26.51 -9.31 11.85
N LEU A 6 -26.47 -8.03 12.21
CA LEU A 6 -25.77 -7.04 11.40
C LEU A 6 -24.33 -7.57 11.24
N ALA A 7 -23.92 -7.83 10.00
CA ALA A 7 -22.56 -8.19 9.72
C ALA A 7 -21.63 -7.09 10.26
N ALA A 8 -20.70 -7.46 11.13
CA ALA A 8 -19.74 -6.51 11.69
C ALA A 8 -18.92 -5.91 10.53
N ALA A 9 -18.68 -4.61 10.55
CA ALA A 9 -17.79 -3.95 9.60
C ALA A 9 -16.34 -4.33 9.88
N LEU A 10 -15.47 -4.22 8.87
CA LEU A 10 -14.03 -4.27 9.05
C LEU A 10 -13.62 -3.11 9.98
N GLU A 11 -12.93 -3.41 11.05
CA GLU A 11 -12.44 -2.43 11.99
C GLU A 11 -10.90 -2.48 12.04
N PHE A 12 -10.26 -1.31 11.86
CA PHE A 12 -8.83 -1.16 12.07
C PHE A 12 -8.59 -0.54 13.44
N THR A 13 -7.95 -1.29 14.33
CA THR A 13 -7.83 -0.97 15.74
C THR A 13 -6.47 -0.33 16.09
N ALA A 14 -6.34 0.18 17.31
CA ALA A 14 -5.05 0.65 17.82
C ALA A 14 -3.98 -0.46 17.88
N GLN A 15 -4.40 -1.72 18.05
CA GLN A 15 -3.48 -2.87 18.01
C GLN A 15 -2.95 -3.12 16.61
N ASP A 16 -3.80 -2.97 15.57
CA ASP A 16 -3.37 -3.09 14.17
C ASP A 16 -2.41 -1.96 13.78
N ALA A 17 -2.66 -0.74 14.27
CA ALA A 17 -1.76 0.39 14.06
C ALA A 17 -0.41 0.20 14.78
N GLN A 18 -0.41 -0.34 15.98
CA GLN A 18 0.81 -0.66 16.71
C GLN A 18 1.61 -1.74 15.97
N LEU A 19 0.94 -2.79 15.48
CA LEU A 19 1.57 -3.81 14.65
C LEU A 19 2.17 -3.20 13.38
N ALA A 20 1.42 -2.32 12.69
CA ALA A 20 1.90 -1.62 11.50
C ALA A 20 3.18 -0.83 11.78
N TYR A 21 3.21 -0.05 12.87
CA TYR A 21 4.37 0.73 13.29
C TYR A 21 5.58 -0.16 13.62
N GLU A 22 5.37 -1.26 14.34
CA GLU A 22 6.44 -2.21 14.69
C GLU A 22 7.04 -2.86 13.43
N LYS A 23 6.20 -3.23 12.46
CA LYS A 23 6.66 -3.81 11.20
C LYS A 23 7.40 -2.80 10.33
N ALA A 24 6.95 -1.54 10.28
CA ALA A 24 7.70 -0.46 9.65
C ALA A 24 9.08 -0.27 10.31
N ARG A 25 9.14 -0.26 11.63
CA ARG A 25 10.39 -0.14 12.40
C ARG A 25 11.36 -1.29 12.12
N GLU A 26 10.88 -2.54 12.12
CA GLU A 26 11.69 -3.72 11.79
C GLU A 26 12.33 -3.59 10.39
N LEU A 27 11.59 -3.05 9.42
CA LEU A 27 12.11 -2.83 8.05
C LEU A 27 13.18 -1.74 8.03
N VAL A 28 12.98 -0.66 8.77
CA VAL A 28 13.92 0.46 8.82
C VAL A 28 15.21 0.05 9.54
N GLU A 29 15.10 -0.56 10.73
CA GLU A 29 16.26 -0.89 11.57
C GLU A 29 17.09 -2.02 10.99
N ASP A 30 16.46 -3.06 10.43
CA ASP A 30 17.15 -4.29 10.05
C ASP A 30 17.37 -4.44 8.53
N CYS A 31 16.58 -3.75 7.71
CA CYS A 31 16.56 -3.95 6.26
C CYS A 31 17.01 -2.73 5.45
N THR A 32 17.41 -1.62 6.06
CA THR A 32 17.87 -0.43 5.33
C THR A 32 19.35 -0.55 4.89
N PRO A 33 19.71 -0.18 3.63
CA PRO A 33 18.80 0.08 2.51
C PRO A 33 18.22 -1.24 1.95
N ARG A 34 16.94 -1.20 1.54
CA ARG A 34 16.23 -2.37 1.02
C ARG A 34 15.91 -2.26 -0.48
N ASP A 35 16.83 -1.65 -1.21
CA ASP A 35 16.72 -1.49 -2.65
C ASP A 35 16.47 -2.83 -3.35
N ALA A 36 15.77 -2.79 -4.48
CA ALA A 36 15.45 -3.95 -5.29
C ALA A 36 16.70 -4.79 -5.65
N GLY A 37 16.59 -6.11 -5.52
CA GLY A 37 17.65 -7.08 -5.83
C GLY A 37 18.76 -7.17 -4.78
N THR A 38 18.71 -6.41 -3.67
CA THR A 38 19.71 -6.49 -2.59
C THR A 38 19.42 -7.63 -1.61
N ILE A 39 20.41 -8.00 -0.80
CA ILE A 39 20.22 -8.98 0.28
C ILE A 39 19.20 -8.47 1.30
N ARG A 40 19.26 -7.18 1.64
CA ARG A 40 18.34 -6.58 2.61
C ARG A 40 16.93 -6.46 2.06
N GLY A 41 16.74 -6.16 0.76
CA GLY A 41 15.42 -6.24 0.10
C GLY A 41 14.84 -7.65 0.16
N ARG A 42 15.66 -8.70 -0.01
CA ARG A 42 15.21 -10.10 0.16
C ARG A 42 14.85 -10.43 1.62
N ILE A 43 15.57 -9.90 2.61
CA ILE A 43 15.21 -10.07 4.02
C ILE A 43 13.88 -9.37 4.31
N ALA A 44 13.70 -8.13 3.83
CA ALA A 44 12.44 -7.40 3.94
C ALA A 44 11.27 -8.19 3.33
N SER A 45 11.44 -8.69 2.10
CA SER A 45 10.40 -9.49 1.42
C SER A 45 10.02 -10.76 2.18
N ASN A 46 10.96 -11.45 2.84
CA ASN A 46 10.68 -12.61 3.67
C ASN A 46 9.84 -12.22 4.89
N ARG A 47 10.23 -11.16 5.62
CA ARG A 47 9.53 -10.68 6.82
C ARG A 47 8.09 -10.26 6.51
N ILE A 48 7.88 -9.55 5.39
CA ILE A 48 6.56 -9.14 4.94
C ILE A 48 5.69 -10.37 4.64
N LEU A 49 6.24 -11.33 3.90
CA LEU A 49 5.51 -12.54 3.52
C LEU A 49 5.13 -13.39 4.74
N ASP A 50 6.07 -13.54 5.69
CA ASP A 50 5.84 -14.27 6.94
C ASP A 50 4.75 -13.59 7.78
N ALA A 51 4.75 -12.26 7.88
CA ALA A 51 3.72 -11.52 8.59
C ALA A 51 2.34 -11.65 7.94
N ALA A 52 2.25 -11.56 6.62
CA ALA A 52 1.01 -11.75 5.88
C ALA A 52 0.48 -13.20 5.99
N SER A 53 1.37 -14.18 5.94
CA SER A 53 1.02 -15.59 6.16
C SER A 53 0.51 -15.84 7.59
N ALA A 54 1.14 -15.25 8.59
CA ALA A 54 0.70 -15.34 9.99
C ALA A 54 -0.68 -14.71 10.20
N ALA A 55 -1.06 -13.70 9.41
CA ALA A 55 -2.42 -13.16 9.36
C ALA A 55 -3.41 -14.06 8.61
N GLY A 56 -3.03 -15.25 8.13
CA GLY A 56 -3.92 -16.21 7.49
C GLY A 56 -4.18 -15.97 6.00
N ALA A 57 -3.42 -15.10 5.35
CA ALA A 57 -3.51 -14.90 3.92
C ALA A 57 -2.94 -16.08 3.12
N ASP A 58 -3.51 -16.33 1.92
CA ASP A 58 -2.88 -17.18 0.90
C ASP A 58 -1.78 -16.34 0.22
N VAL A 59 -0.52 -16.62 0.54
CA VAL A 59 0.61 -15.78 0.15
C VAL A 59 1.36 -16.31 -1.06
N ARG A 60 1.85 -15.40 -1.91
CA ARG A 60 2.63 -15.74 -3.10
C ARG A 60 3.75 -14.72 -3.32
N ARG A 61 4.88 -15.22 -3.76
CA ARG A 61 6.03 -14.42 -4.23
C ARG A 61 6.10 -14.50 -5.76
N ASP A 62 6.35 -13.36 -6.41
CA ASP A 62 6.60 -13.26 -7.85
C ASP A 62 7.97 -12.62 -8.08
N VAL A 63 8.95 -13.46 -8.39
CA VAL A 63 10.31 -13.01 -8.71
C VAL A 63 10.42 -12.85 -10.21
N PHE A 64 10.90 -11.70 -10.65
CA PHE A 64 11.07 -11.39 -12.07
C PHE A 64 12.30 -10.54 -12.30
N ARG A 65 12.75 -10.46 -13.55
CA ARG A 65 13.86 -9.61 -13.97
C ARG A 65 13.40 -8.59 -14.98
N ALA A 66 13.96 -7.40 -14.89
CA ALA A 66 13.68 -6.32 -15.82
C ALA A 66 14.96 -5.50 -16.11
N PRO A 67 15.07 -4.95 -17.33
CA PRO A 67 16.12 -4.00 -17.66
C PRO A 67 15.91 -2.70 -16.89
N THR A 68 16.98 -2.12 -16.37
CA THR A 68 17.00 -0.84 -15.68
C THR A 68 18.11 0.05 -16.26
N PRO A 69 18.14 1.35 -15.96
CA PRO A 69 19.24 2.22 -16.35
C PRO A 69 20.64 1.74 -15.89
N LEU A 70 20.67 0.92 -14.82
CA LEU A 70 21.90 0.37 -14.25
C LEU A 70 22.14 -1.12 -14.60
N GLY A 71 21.52 -1.61 -15.68
CA GLY A 71 21.57 -3.02 -16.10
C GLY A 71 20.37 -3.83 -15.62
N GLU A 72 20.37 -5.14 -15.93
CA GLU A 72 19.29 -6.02 -15.50
C GLU A 72 19.28 -6.20 -13.98
N ARG A 73 18.09 -6.10 -13.37
CA ARG A 73 17.88 -6.33 -11.95
C ARG A 73 16.75 -7.31 -11.69
N GLU A 74 16.83 -7.97 -10.54
CA GLU A 74 15.81 -8.86 -10.01
C GLU A 74 14.91 -8.09 -9.05
N PHE A 75 13.59 -8.27 -9.20
CA PHE A 75 12.55 -7.66 -8.39
C PHE A 75 11.66 -8.75 -7.80
N THR A 76 11.00 -8.47 -6.69
CA THR A 76 10.17 -9.43 -5.99
C THR A 76 8.87 -8.81 -5.50
N ASN A 77 7.78 -9.02 -6.20
CA ASN A 77 6.45 -8.66 -5.68
C ASN A 77 5.93 -9.72 -4.70
N LEU A 78 5.18 -9.27 -3.71
CA LEU A 78 4.54 -10.13 -2.72
C LEU A 78 3.02 -9.93 -2.79
N TYR A 79 2.29 -11.01 -2.69
CA TYR A 79 0.83 -11.02 -2.74
C TYR A 79 0.28 -11.76 -1.55
N ALA A 80 -0.75 -11.20 -0.93
CA ALA A 80 -1.55 -11.83 0.10
C ALA A 80 -3.02 -11.79 -0.31
N GLU A 81 -3.63 -12.96 -0.49
CA GLU A 81 -5.01 -13.10 -0.94
C GLU A 81 -5.90 -13.57 0.20
N PHE A 82 -7.00 -12.85 0.39
CA PHE A 82 -8.11 -13.26 1.25
C PHE A 82 -9.34 -13.46 0.37
N LYS A 83 -9.82 -14.71 0.29
CA LYS A 83 -10.92 -15.09 -0.59
C LYS A 83 -12.23 -15.13 0.18
N SER A 84 -13.25 -14.50 -0.37
CA SER A 84 -14.63 -14.63 0.08
C SER A 84 -15.14 -16.05 -0.22
N ALA A 85 -16.13 -16.49 0.55
CA ALA A 85 -16.87 -17.71 0.24
C ALA A 85 -17.71 -17.60 -1.06
N ASP A 86 -18.04 -16.36 -1.49
CA ASP A 86 -18.69 -16.13 -2.77
C ASP A 86 -17.67 -16.20 -3.93
N THR A 87 -17.78 -17.24 -4.74
CA THR A 87 -16.90 -17.48 -5.90
C THR A 87 -17.03 -16.42 -7.00
N ASN A 88 -18.11 -15.62 -7.00
CA ASN A 88 -18.32 -14.52 -7.93
C ASN A 88 -17.86 -13.16 -7.37
N ALA A 89 -17.40 -13.13 -6.12
CA ALA A 89 -16.97 -11.90 -5.47
C ALA A 89 -15.87 -11.21 -6.28
N ARG A 90 -15.97 -9.87 -6.36
CA ARG A 90 -14.95 -9.03 -7.00
C ARG A 90 -13.76 -8.85 -6.08
N TRP A 91 -12.64 -8.49 -6.68
CA TRP A 91 -11.41 -8.19 -5.97
C TRP A 91 -11.28 -6.68 -5.72
N VAL A 92 -10.92 -6.33 -4.50
CA VAL A 92 -10.31 -5.04 -4.18
C VAL A 92 -8.83 -5.30 -3.93
N VAL A 93 -7.98 -4.49 -4.56
CA VAL A 93 -6.52 -4.57 -4.42
C VAL A 93 -6.08 -3.35 -3.63
N VAL A 94 -5.27 -3.55 -2.59
CA VAL A 94 -4.55 -2.47 -1.90
C VAL A 94 -3.07 -2.76 -2.05
N LEU A 95 -2.29 -1.76 -2.47
CA LEU A 95 -0.86 -1.95 -2.69
C LEU A 95 -0.03 -0.81 -2.10
N SER A 96 1.23 -1.14 -1.81
CA SER A 96 2.28 -0.22 -1.40
C SER A 96 3.62 -0.81 -1.81
N HIS A 97 4.59 0.02 -2.13
CA HIS A 97 5.96 -0.44 -2.33
C HIS A 97 6.66 -0.69 -0.99
N TYR A 98 7.73 -1.49 -1.02
CA TYR A 98 8.55 -1.75 0.16
C TYR A 98 10.04 -1.47 -0.04
N ASP A 99 10.47 -1.20 -1.27
CA ASP A 99 11.85 -0.83 -1.58
C ASP A 99 12.19 0.58 -1.10
N THR A 100 13.48 0.89 -1.06
CA THR A 100 14.00 2.23 -0.76
C THR A 100 14.64 2.85 -1.98
N LYS A 101 14.69 4.19 -2.02
CA LYS A 101 15.34 4.97 -3.07
C LYS A 101 16.78 4.56 -3.28
N PRO A 102 17.13 3.99 -4.46
CA PRO A 102 18.51 3.60 -4.75
C PRO A 102 19.47 4.77 -4.80
N GLY A 103 20.67 4.57 -4.21
CA GLY A 103 21.74 5.56 -4.28
C GLY A 103 21.59 6.77 -3.36
N VAL A 104 20.56 6.80 -2.52
CA VAL A 104 20.32 7.85 -1.53
C VAL A 104 20.41 7.26 -0.12
N ALA A 105 20.99 8.01 0.82
CA ALA A 105 21.00 7.63 2.23
C ALA A 105 19.64 7.96 2.87
N CYS A 106 18.60 7.23 2.46
CA CYS A 106 17.23 7.38 2.94
C CYS A 106 16.80 6.11 3.67
N PRO A 107 16.45 6.18 4.97
CA PRO A 107 15.94 5.01 5.69
C PRO A 107 14.59 4.50 5.19
N GLY A 108 13.79 5.36 4.55
CA GLY A 108 12.50 5.00 4.00
C GLY A 108 11.49 4.62 5.07
N ALA A 109 11.37 5.41 6.15
CA ALA A 109 10.46 5.11 7.24
C ALA A 109 9.02 5.44 6.88
N ASN A 110 8.78 6.60 6.27
CA ASN A 110 7.49 6.93 5.70
C ASN A 110 7.38 6.40 4.29
N ASP A 111 8.45 6.59 3.51
CA ASP A 111 8.56 6.22 2.11
C ASP A 111 8.98 4.75 1.97
N GLY A 112 7.99 3.97 1.86
CA GLY A 112 7.61 2.62 1.73
C GLY A 112 7.41 1.83 3.02
N ALA A 113 8.14 2.08 4.14
CA ALA A 113 7.98 1.22 5.32
C ALA A 113 6.66 1.45 6.08
N SER A 114 6.20 2.71 6.20
CA SER A 114 4.96 3.05 6.91
C SER A 114 3.76 2.33 6.31
N THR A 115 3.58 2.42 5.01
CA THR A 115 2.47 1.83 4.27
C THR A 115 2.65 0.33 4.04
N THR A 116 3.89 -0.17 3.94
CA THR A 116 4.17 -1.61 4.05
C THR A 116 3.68 -2.19 5.38
N GLY A 117 3.99 -1.52 6.49
CA GLY A 117 3.49 -1.89 7.82
C GLY A 117 1.96 -1.78 7.90
N LEU A 118 1.39 -0.72 7.33
CA LEU A 118 -0.06 -0.51 7.28
C LEU A 118 -0.79 -1.65 6.57
N LEU A 119 -0.26 -2.16 5.44
CA LEU A 119 -0.81 -3.33 4.76
C LEU A 119 -0.76 -4.59 5.65
N ILE A 120 0.29 -4.76 6.47
CA ILE A 120 0.36 -5.88 7.43
C ILE A 120 -0.71 -5.72 8.52
N GLY A 121 -0.89 -4.51 9.06
CA GLY A 121 -1.98 -4.21 9.98
C GLY A 121 -3.36 -4.48 9.38
N LEU A 122 -3.58 -4.11 8.11
CA LEU A 122 -4.82 -4.40 7.38
C LEU A 122 -5.02 -5.90 7.17
N ALA A 123 -3.95 -6.66 6.90
CA ALA A 123 -4.03 -8.13 6.82
C ALA A 123 -4.54 -8.72 8.14
N ASN A 124 -4.00 -8.26 9.28
CA ASN A 124 -4.43 -8.68 10.60
C ASN A 124 -5.89 -8.30 10.90
N ALA A 125 -6.27 -7.06 10.63
CA ALA A 125 -7.65 -6.58 10.79
C ALA A 125 -8.64 -7.40 9.94
N TYR A 126 -8.28 -7.65 8.68
CA TYR A 126 -9.13 -8.40 7.75
C TYR A 126 -9.30 -9.87 8.16
N SER A 127 -8.26 -10.51 8.68
CA SER A 127 -8.33 -11.90 9.16
C SER A 127 -9.30 -12.08 10.33
N ASN A 128 -9.51 -11.03 11.10
CA ASN A 128 -10.47 -10.99 12.19
C ASN A 128 -11.90 -10.62 11.75
N TRP A 129 -12.09 -10.23 10.49
CA TRP A 129 -13.40 -9.87 9.95
C TRP A 129 -14.21 -11.10 9.57
N GLN A 130 -15.27 -11.35 10.32
CA GLN A 130 -16.04 -12.61 10.23
C GLN A 130 -16.91 -12.75 8.98
N THR A 131 -17.21 -11.67 8.27
CA THR A 131 -18.18 -11.68 7.16
C THR A 131 -17.75 -10.87 5.94
N PRO A 132 -16.56 -11.12 5.37
CA PRO A 132 -16.14 -10.42 4.17
C PRO A 132 -17.04 -10.79 2.97
N LYS A 133 -17.52 -9.77 2.25
CA LYS A 133 -18.41 -9.97 1.09
C LYS A 133 -17.65 -9.97 -0.24
N GLY A 134 -16.40 -9.54 -0.25
CA GLY A 134 -15.56 -9.48 -1.43
C GLY A 134 -14.22 -10.17 -1.22
N ASN A 135 -13.40 -10.20 -2.27
CA ASN A 135 -12.03 -10.71 -2.19
C ASN A 135 -11.08 -9.52 -1.97
N LEU A 136 -10.15 -9.65 -1.03
CA LEU A 136 -9.07 -8.69 -0.82
C LEU A 136 -7.74 -9.27 -1.31
N MET A 137 -6.98 -8.46 -2.04
CA MET A 137 -5.58 -8.72 -2.36
C MET A 137 -4.73 -7.57 -1.85
N LEU A 138 -3.74 -7.88 -1.03
CA LEU A 138 -2.69 -6.95 -0.65
C LEU A 138 -1.46 -7.25 -1.50
N ILE A 139 -0.83 -6.21 -2.03
CA ILE A 139 0.37 -6.32 -2.86
C ILE A 139 1.45 -5.42 -2.29
N TRP A 140 2.62 -5.98 -2.00
CA TRP A 140 3.83 -5.21 -1.76
C TRP A 140 4.66 -5.27 -3.04
N THR A 141 4.80 -4.12 -3.68
CA THR A 141 5.55 -3.94 -4.92
C THR A 141 7.03 -3.69 -4.63
N ASP A 142 7.88 -4.18 -5.52
CA ASP A 142 9.33 -3.96 -5.48
C ASP A 142 9.75 -3.11 -6.67
N GLY A 143 10.62 -2.14 -6.44
CA GLY A 143 11.11 -1.29 -7.51
C GLY A 143 10.09 -0.26 -7.99
N GLU A 144 9.31 0.31 -7.08
CA GLU A 144 8.60 1.56 -7.32
C GLU A 144 9.61 2.65 -7.63
N GLU A 145 10.65 2.71 -6.81
CA GLU A 145 11.67 3.72 -6.81
C GLU A 145 12.55 3.71 -8.06
N CYS A 146 12.55 4.83 -8.78
CA CYS A 146 13.40 4.98 -9.95
C CYS A 146 14.89 5.07 -9.57
N MET A 147 15.74 4.59 -10.47
CA MET A 147 17.20 4.67 -10.31
C MET A 147 17.79 6.00 -10.77
N SER A 148 17.10 6.67 -11.69
CA SER A 148 17.51 7.96 -12.26
C SER A 148 16.33 8.92 -12.33
N SER A 149 15.30 8.57 -13.13
CA SER A 149 14.10 9.41 -13.27
C SER A 149 12.92 8.56 -13.70
N TYR A 150 11.76 8.78 -13.07
CA TYR A 150 10.53 8.05 -13.39
C TYR A 150 10.16 8.15 -14.87
N GLY A 151 10.01 7.00 -15.50
CA GLY A 151 9.72 6.89 -16.92
C GLY A 151 9.36 5.48 -17.38
N PRO A 152 9.23 5.27 -18.69
CA PRO A 152 8.83 3.96 -19.24
C PRO A 152 9.77 2.81 -18.83
N ASN A 153 11.07 3.10 -18.70
CA ASN A 153 12.12 2.13 -18.41
C ASN A 153 12.80 2.37 -17.05
N ASP A 154 12.17 3.16 -16.15
CA ASP A 154 12.74 3.44 -14.84
C ASP A 154 11.63 3.72 -13.82
N GLY A 155 11.61 2.96 -12.72
CA GLY A 155 10.57 2.98 -11.70
C GLY A 155 9.32 2.15 -12.04
N PHE A 156 8.50 1.90 -11.03
CA PHE A 156 7.22 1.19 -11.12
C PHE A 156 7.31 -0.23 -11.69
N TRP A 157 8.45 -0.92 -11.55
CA TRP A 157 8.59 -2.28 -12.12
C TRP A 157 7.62 -3.27 -11.47
N GLY A 158 7.46 -3.18 -10.16
CA GLY A 158 6.54 -4.03 -9.42
C GLY A 158 5.09 -3.83 -9.80
N SER A 159 4.62 -2.60 -9.84
CA SER A 159 3.23 -2.29 -10.19
C SER A 159 2.93 -2.56 -11.67
N LYS A 160 3.86 -2.29 -12.59
CA LYS A 160 3.75 -2.72 -14.00
C LYS A 160 3.54 -4.24 -14.10
N ARG A 161 4.37 -5.01 -13.38
CA ARG A 161 4.27 -6.48 -13.33
C ARG A 161 2.98 -6.96 -12.69
N ALA A 162 2.54 -6.32 -11.61
CA ALA A 162 1.31 -6.68 -10.90
C ALA A 162 0.07 -6.40 -11.75
N ALA A 163 0.02 -5.28 -12.46
CA ALA A 163 -1.08 -4.94 -13.34
C ALA A 163 -1.21 -5.95 -14.50
N GLU A 164 -0.10 -6.37 -15.10
CA GLU A 164 -0.08 -7.45 -16.11
C GLU A 164 -0.55 -8.79 -15.55
N TYR A 165 -0.12 -9.14 -14.34
CA TYR A 165 -0.57 -10.34 -13.67
C TYR A 165 -2.09 -10.35 -13.49
N LEU A 166 -2.69 -9.25 -13.01
CA LEU A 166 -4.14 -9.17 -12.80
C LEU A 166 -4.92 -9.33 -14.12
N LEU A 167 -4.44 -8.72 -15.21
CA LEU A 167 -5.03 -8.89 -16.53
C LEU A 167 -4.94 -10.35 -17.01
N SER A 168 -3.77 -10.99 -16.85
CA SER A 168 -3.55 -12.36 -17.31
C SER A 168 -4.44 -13.41 -16.61
N LYS A 169 -4.96 -13.08 -15.42
CA LYS A 169 -5.82 -13.98 -14.63
C LYS A 169 -7.32 -13.72 -14.82
N ASP A 170 -7.68 -12.77 -15.68
CA ASP A 170 -9.08 -12.36 -15.91
C ASP A 170 -9.84 -12.08 -14.59
N ARG A 171 -9.13 -11.49 -13.62
CA ARG A 171 -9.71 -11.20 -12.31
C ARG A 171 -10.66 -10.01 -12.40
N LYS A 172 -11.85 -10.18 -11.88
CA LYS A 172 -12.85 -9.08 -11.78
C LYS A 172 -12.44 -8.09 -10.69
N VAL A 173 -11.46 -7.23 -10.99
CA VAL A 173 -10.97 -6.18 -10.07
C VAL A 173 -11.95 -5.01 -10.10
N GLN A 174 -12.46 -4.65 -8.91
CA GLN A 174 -13.38 -3.53 -8.72
C GLN A 174 -12.65 -2.21 -8.50
N ALA A 175 -11.57 -2.25 -7.73
CA ALA A 175 -10.75 -1.09 -7.39
C ALA A 175 -9.32 -1.51 -7.10
N VAL A 176 -8.37 -0.63 -7.41
CA VAL A 176 -6.97 -0.69 -7.01
C VAL A 176 -6.68 0.56 -6.18
N ILE A 177 -6.17 0.39 -4.98
CA ILE A 177 -5.88 1.44 -4.02
C ILE A 177 -4.39 1.40 -3.75
N CYS A 178 -3.66 2.40 -4.25
CA CYS A 178 -2.28 2.65 -3.86
C CYS A 178 -2.30 3.44 -2.56
N ILE A 179 -1.43 3.09 -1.64
CA ILE A 179 -1.18 3.84 -0.43
C ILE A 179 0.31 4.09 -0.29
N ASP A 180 0.69 5.35 -0.09
CA ASP A 180 2.09 5.73 0.04
C ASP A 180 2.29 6.83 1.07
N MET A 181 3.37 6.74 1.86
CA MET A 181 3.80 7.75 2.83
C MET A 181 2.76 8.11 3.93
N LEU A 182 1.86 7.21 4.32
CA LEU A 182 0.72 7.50 5.22
C LEU A 182 1.06 7.38 6.73
N GLY A 183 2.31 7.54 7.10
CA GLY A 183 2.77 7.45 8.48
C GLY A 183 3.21 8.78 9.11
N ASP A 184 3.30 9.87 8.35
CA ASP A 184 3.79 11.18 8.82
C ASP A 184 3.06 11.64 10.08
N LYS A 185 3.79 12.19 11.06
CA LYS A 185 3.23 12.77 12.28
C LYS A 185 2.22 13.88 11.99
N ASP A 186 2.48 14.67 10.95
CA ASP A 186 1.63 15.76 10.48
C ASP A 186 0.79 15.35 9.26
N LEU A 187 0.26 14.13 9.27
CA LEU A 187 -0.45 13.44 8.19
C LEU A 187 -1.41 14.33 7.40
N GLU A 188 -1.20 14.41 6.10
CA GLU A 188 -2.11 14.99 5.12
C GLU A 188 -2.22 14.07 3.89
N ILE A 189 -3.39 13.45 3.68
CA ILE A 189 -3.59 12.49 2.58
C ILE A 189 -4.08 13.23 1.34
N SER A 190 -3.25 13.28 0.33
CA SER A 190 -3.56 13.84 -0.98
C SER A 190 -4.19 12.80 -1.89
N ILE A 191 -5.18 13.22 -2.70
CA ILE A 191 -5.71 12.45 -3.84
C ILE A 191 -5.32 13.19 -5.11
N PRO A 192 -4.37 12.68 -5.92
CA PRO A 192 -3.95 13.32 -7.17
C PRO A 192 -5.06 13.44 -8.21
N ALA A 193 -4.91 14.39 -9.15
CA ALA A 193 -5.90 14.58 -10.20
C ALA A 193 -5.97 13.41 -11.21
N ASN A 194 -4.90 12.64 -11.34
CA ASN A 194 -4.82 11.48 -12.23
C ASN A 194 -5.25 10.16 -11.57
N VAL A 195 -6.44 10.12 -10.99
CA VAL A 195 -7.03 8.92 -10.39
C VAL A 195 -8.46 8.70 -10.88
N SER A 196 -9.07 7.57 -10.53
CA SER A 196 -10.48 7.32 -10.80
C SER A 196 -11.37 8.32 -10.03
N PRO A 197 -12.15 9.19 -10.71
CA PRO A 197 -13.02 10.16 -10.02
C PRO A 197 -14.07 9.50 -9.11
N THR A 198 -14.47 8.29 -9.45
CA THR A 198 -15.40 7.50 -8.61
C THR A 198 -14.73 7.08 -7.32
N LEU A 199 -13.49 6.56 -7.38
CA LEU A 199 -12.75 6.15 -6.19
C LEU A 199 -12.37 7.36 -5.32
N ALA A 200 -12.03 8.50 -5.90
CA ALA A 200 -11.78 9.74 -5.16
C ALA A 200 -13.00 10.16 -4.30
N LYS A 201 -14.21 10.10 -4.86
CA LYS A 201 -15.46 10.39 -4.11
C LYS A 201 -15.70 9.36 -2.99
N ILE A 202 -15.42 8.08 -3.26
CA ILE A 202 -15.56 7.02 -2.26
C ILE A 202 -14.54 7.21 -1.14
N ALA A 203 -13.28 7.55 -1.44
CA ALA A 203 -12.24 7.81 -0.45
C ALA A 203 -12.59 9.02 0.46
N ALA A 204 -13.07 10.12 -0.10
CA ALA A 204 -13.55 11.26 0.69
C ALA A 204 -14.73 10.86 1.60
N HIS A 205 -15.64 10.00 1.12
CA HIS A 205 -16.74 9.48 1.94
C HIS A 205 -16.24 8.54 3.04
N ALA A 206 -15.26 7.67 2.75
CA ALA A 206 -14.61 6.79 3.70
C ALA A 206 -13.90 7.58 4.83
N ALA A 207 -13.17 8.64 4.48
CA ALA A 207 -12.56 9.54 5.46
C ALA A 207 -13.58 10.17 6.41
N LYS A 208 -14.73 10.60 5.87
CA LYS A 208 -15.82 11.11 6.69
C LYS A 208 -16.40 10.05 7.62
N ARG A 209 -16.57 8.81 7.17
CA ARG A 209 -17.07 7.69 7.99
C ARG A 209 -16.06 7.30 9.07
N ALA A 210 -14.76 7.35 8.76
CA ALA A 210 -13.69 7.12 9.70
C ALA A 210 -13.55 8.23 10.77
N GLY A 211 -14.19 9.39 10.57
CA GLY A 211 -14.14 10.55 11.47
C GLY A 211 -13.00 11.53 11.18
N TYR A 212 -12.38 11.44 10.01
CA TYR A 212 -11.22 12.26 9.61
C TYR A 212 -11.39 12.92 8.22
N PRO A 213 -12.52 13.64 7.96
CA PRO A 213 -12.79 14.21 6.65
C PRO A 213 -11.75 15.28 6.23
N GLU A 214 -11.08 15.91 7.18
CA GLU A 214 -10.09 16.96 6.96
C GLU A 214 -8.75 16.43 6.47
N LEU A 215 -8.46 15.14 6.71
CA LEU A 215 -7.17 14.55 6.33
C LEU A 215 -7.07 14.24 4.83
N VAL A 216 -8.20 14.00 4.15
CA VAL A 216 -8.20 13.57 2.74
C VAL A 216 -8.58 14.73 1.84
N LYS A 217 -7.64 15.16 1.00
CA LYS A 217 -7.78 16.35 0.14
C LYS A 217 -7.47 16.02 -1.32
N PRO A 218 -8.35 16.36 -2.27
CA PRO A 218 -7.99 16.33 -3.68
C PRO A 218 -6.98 17.43 -3.98
N ILE A 219 -5.98 17.11 -4.83
CA ILE A 219 -5.01 18.07 -5.35
C ILE A 219 -5.11 18.15 -6.87
N GLU A 220 -4.65 19.27 -7.45
CA GLU A 220 -4.69 19.47 -8.92
C GLU A 220 -3.48 18.85 -9.63
N GLU A 221 -2.47 18.48 -8.88
CA GLU A 221 -1.23 17.92 -9.37
C GLU A 221 -1.44 16.47 -9.87
N LEU A 222 -0.68 16.12 -10.91
CA LEU A 222 -0.55 14.76 -11.39
C LEU A 222 0.63 14.10 -10.67
N VAL A 223 0.37 13.04 -9.94
CA VAL A 223 1.42 12.26 -9.26
C VAL A 223 1.73 11.01 -10.07
N LYS A 224 3.02 10.69 -10.18
CA LYS A 224 3.49 9.42 -10.74
C LYS A 224 3.80 8.49 -9.58
N ASP A 225 3.01 7.44 -9.45
CA ASP A 225 3.13 6.43 -8.43
C ASP A 225 2.57 5.09 -8.94
N ASP A 226 2.65 4.06 -8.14
CA ASP A 226 2.25 2.68 -8.42
C ASP A 226 0.78 2.52 -8.89
N HIS A 227 -0.09 3.51 -8.68
CA HIS A 227 -1.45 3.52 -9.24
C HIS A 227 -1.47 3.70 -10.77
N VAL A 228 -0.47 4.39 -11.34
CA VAL A 228 -0.44 4.74 -12.78
C VAL A 228 -0.38 3.51 -13.68
N PRO A 229 0.50 2.52 -13.48
CA PRO A 229 0.54 1.31 -14.29
C PRO A 229 -0.78 0.54 -14.36
N PHE A 230 -1.59 0.59 -13.30
CA PHE A 230 -2.93 -0.02 -13.30
C PHE A 230 -3.93 0.80 -14.12
N MET A 231 -3.90 2.14 -14.00
CA MET A 231 -4.75 3.01 -14.83
C MET A 231 -4.47 2.83 -16.31
N GLU A 232 -3.21 2.79 -16.71
CA GLU A 232 -2.79 2.58 -18.11
C GLU A 232 -3.32 1.27 -18.67
N ARG A 233 -3.61 0.28 -17.83
CA ARG A 233 -4.18 -1.02 -18.20
C ARG A 233 -5.70 -1.10 -17.98
N GLY A 234 -6.36 0.05 -17.73
CA GLY A 234 -7.82 0.16 -17.66
C GLY A 234 -8.43 -0.20 -16.29
N PHE A 235 -7.64 -0.41 -15.27
CA PHE A 235 -8.16 -0.57 -13.91
C PHE A 235 -8.60 0.77 -13.33
N LYS A 236 -9.68 0.75 -12.52
CA LYS A 236 -10.01 1.90 -11.69
C LYS A 236 -9.03 1.93 -10.53
N SER A 237 -8.11 2.89 -10.51
CA SER A 237 -7.17 3.04 -9.43
C SER A 237 -7.24 4.41 -8.78
N ILE A 238 -6.82 4.47 -7.53
CA ILE A 238 -6.66 5.67 -6.72
C ILE A 238 -5.31 5.60 -6.03
N ASP A 239 -4.76 6.78 -5.76
CA ASP A 239 -3.60 6.97 -4.93
C ASP A 239 -4.00 7.77 -3.69
N LEU A 240 -3.58 7.33 -2.53
CA LEU A 240 -3.67 8.00 -1.24
C LEU A 240 -2.25 8.21 -0.76
N ILE A 241 -1.71 9.41 -0.93
CA ILE A 241 -0.31 9.72 -0.67
C ILE A 241 -0.17 10.97 0.20
N ASP A 242 0.78 10.96 1.15
CA ASP A 242 1.19 12.16 1.85
C ASP A 242 2.43 12.79 1.18
N PHE A 243 2.18 13.82 0.36
CA PHE A 243 3.24 14.56 -0.33
C PHE A 243 3.63 15.85 0.39
N SER A 244 3.28 15.96 1.69
CA SER A 244 3.62 17.10 2.56
C SER A 244 4.63 16.75 3.67
N TYR A 245 5.33 15.63 3.52
CA TYR A 245 6.20 15.01 4.51
C TYR A 245 7.37 15.92 4.97
N GLY A 246 7.25 16.41 6.20
CA GLY A 246 8.10 17.46 6.75
C GLY A 246 7.90 18.83 6.09
N PRO A 247 8.62 19.88 6.53
CA PRO A 247 8.46 21.23 5.98
C PRO A 247 8.71 21.27 4.46
N ASN A 248 7.67 21.57 3.66
CA ASN A 248 7.73 21.60 2.20
C ASN A 248 8.23 20.29 1.57
N ASN A 249 7.79 19.16 2.09
CA ASN A 249 8.20 17.81 1.66
C ASN A 249 9.72 17.54 1.76
N SER A 250 10.40 18.17 2.72
CA SER A 250 11.87 18.14 2.83
C SER A 250 12.43 16.84 3.41
N TYR A 251 11.59 15.96 3.94
CA TYR A 251 12.04 14.66 4.46
C TYR A 251 12.05 13.57 3.39
N TRP A 252 11.25 13.74 2.34
CA TRP A 252 11.17 12.79 1.23
C TRP A 252 12.52 12.59 0.52
N HIS A 253 12.93 11.33 0.34
CA HIS A 253 14.22 10.92 -0.26
C HIS A 253 15.46 11.51 0.44
N THR A 254 15.40 11.72 1.75
CA THR A 254 16.52 12.26 2.53
C THR A 254 16.81 11.42 3.77
N PRO A 255 17.96 11.65 4.46
CA PRO A 255 18.27 11.01 5.73
C PRO A 255 17.27 11.33 6.86
N GLN A 256 16.38 12.31 6.67
CA GLN A 256 15.33 12.66 7.62
C GLN A 256 14.11 11.75 7.56
N ASP A 257 14.00 10.90 6.54
CA ASP A 257 12.92 9.90 6.48
C ASP A 257 13.16 8.76 7.49
N THR A 258 12.92 9.07 8.75
CA THR A 258 13.22 8.22 9.92
C THR A 258 11.97 7.89 10.73
N MET A 259 12.07 6.87 11.60
CA MET A 259 11.00 6.49 12.53
C MET A 259 10.58 7.62 13.47
N ASP A 260 11.46 8.61 13.70
CA ASP A 260 11.14 9.78 14.53
C ASP A 260 10.09 10.70 13.88
N ASN A 261 9.88 10.59 12.57
CA ASN A 261 8.96 11.43 11.81
C ASN A 261 7.64 10.72 11.46
N ILE A 262 7.46 9.45 11.82
CA ILE A 262 6.18 8.75 11.66
C ILE A 262 5.55 8.44 13.02
N SER A 263 4.25 8.16 13.05
CA SER A 263 3.52 7.87 14.28
C SER A 263 2.50 6.75 14.16
N THR A 264 2.30 6.02 15.26
CA THR A 264 1.22 5.04 15.40
C THR A 264 -0.16 5.71 15.26
N GLU A 265 -0.30 6.96 15.70
CA GLU A 265 -1.56 7.72 15.58
C GLU A 265 -1.93 7.97 14.11
N SER A 266 -0.96 8.36 13.28
CA SER A 266 -1.18 8.56 11.84
C SER A 266 -1.50 7.26 11.14
N LEU A 267 -0.79 6.18 11.46
CA LEU A 267 -1.10 4.84 10.93
C LEU A 267 -2.50 4.36 11.37
N LEU A 268 -2.95 4.71 12.58
CA LEU A 268 -4.32 4.42 13.02
C LEU A 268 -5.36 5.18 12.19
N LYS A 269 -5.14 6.48 11.95
CA LYS A 269 -6.05 7.31 11.15
C LYS A 269 -6.10 6.81 9.70
N SER A 270 -4.96 6.57 9.10
CA SER A 270 -4.83 6.03 7.74
C SER A 270 -5.48 4.66 7.61
N GLY A 271 -5.20 3.76 8.55
CA GLY A 271 -5.79 2.42 8.57
C GLY A 271 -7.30 2.43 8.71
N LYS A 272 -7.87 3.31 9.54
CA LYS A 272 -9.33 3.48 9.66
C LYS A 272 -9.94 4.00 8.35
N ILE A 273 -9.29 4.96 7.68
CA ILE A 273 -9.78 5.47 6.39
C ILE A 273 -9.77 4.36 5.35
N VAL A 274 -8.68 3.59 5.25
CA VAL A 274 -8.58 2.47 4.30
C VAL A 274 -9.57 1.35 4.66
N ALA A 275 -9.77 1.03 5.93
CA ALA A 275 -10.77 0.05 6.37
C ALA A 275 -12.20 0.48 6.00
N GLU A 276 -12.55 1.75 6.16
CA GLU A 276 -13.86 2.27 5.73
C GLU A 276 -14.00 2.27 4.20
N LEU A 277 -12.91 2.51 3.47
CA LEU A 277 -12.89 2.37 2.02
C LEU A 277 -13.16 0.91 1.60
N LEU A 278 -12.54 -0.05 2.28
CA LEU A 278 -12.79 -1.48 2.08
C LEU A 278 -14.24 -1.87 2.46
N ASN A 279 -14.79 -1.35 3.56
CA ASN A 279 -16.19 -1.58 3.96
C ASN A 279 -17.21 -1.14 2.91
N ILE A 280 -16.87 -0.11 2.11
CA ILE A 280 -17.72 0.39 1.03
C ILE A 280 -17.58 -0.46 -0.24
N LEU A 281 -16.37 -0.99 -0.49
CA LEU A 281 -16.03 -1.66 -1.72
C LEU A 281 -16.20 -3.18 -1.65
N LEU A 282 -16.14 -3.81 -0.49
CA LEU A 282 -16.26 -5.26 -0.25
C LEU A 282 -17.61 -5.61 0.38
#